data_8d288444b50667fc88e26bc3d0583ef4
#
_entry.id   8d288444b50667fc88e26bc3d0583ef4
#
_cell.length_a   1.000
_cell.length_b   1.000
_cell.length_c   1.000
_cell.angle_alpha   90.00
_cell.angle_beta   90.00
_cell.angle_gamma   90.00
#
_symmetry.space_group_name_H-M   'P 1'
#
loop_
_entity.id
_entity.type
_entity.pdbx_description
1 polymer ?
#
loop_
_entity_poly.entity_id
_entity_poly.type
_entity_poly.pdbx_seq_one_letter_code
_entity_poly.pdbx_strand_id
1 'polypeptide(L)'
;MPLSLWDNFCAGLNVARNAVPLFETDENRAVSVKLRGKAGIPILKRSAQMDALILQQTDQLHSGFLEQDNRYDGLIYMMFYLRGGKVVPLYIGKTESKGTRNPVSANIKDLHIDTGKFARWGDNYAYHIGDLSAVVLPGHLPVKQTIKYQRWAEALFASYPTATPVLKEPVYFWCHAWDKSTTGIWAQFGATRLTFLEYLMIGVASAAFPCLLNFEGRNRAQ
;
A
#
# COMPACT_ATOMS: atom_id res chain seq x y z
N MET A 1 16.68 -3.50 -18.88
CA MET A 1 15.41 -2.83 -19.29
C MET A 1 14.34 -2.74 -18.18
N PRO A 2 13.81 -3.80 -17.53
CA PRO A 2 12.77 -3.60 -16.49
C PRO A 2 13.22 -2.74 -15.32
N LEU A 3 14.46 -2.92 -14.85
CA LEU A 3 15.01 -2.15 -13.72
C LEU A 3 15.15 -0.66 -14.04
N SER A 4 15.58 -0.30 -15.24
CA SER A 4 15.69 1.12 -15.64
C SER A 4 14.32 1.79 -15.79
N LEU A 5 13.29 1.07 -16.28
CA LEU A 5 11.92 1.58 -16.31
C LEU A 5 11.41 1.85 -14.90
N TRP A 6 11.68 0.93 -13.98
CA TRP A 6 11.31 1.06 -12.58
C TRP A 6 11.99 2.25 -11.89
N ASP A 7 13.32 2.32 -12.02
CA ASP A 7 14.11 3.40 -11.41
C ASP A 7 13.69 4.77 -11.95
N ASN A 8 13.49 4.91 -13.27
CA ASN A 8 13.05 6.16 -13.89
C ASN A 8 11.64 6.58 -13.42
N PHE A 9 10.70 5.64 -13.33
CA PHE A 9 9.36 5.91 -12.84
C PHE A 9 9.40 6.38 -11.38
N CYS A 10 10.12 5.66 -10.52
CA CYS A 10 10.25 6.03 -9.12
C CYS A 10 10.94 7.39 -8.93
N ALA A 11 11.95 7.70 -9.74
CA ALA A 11 12.62 8.99 -9.71
C ALA A 11 11.70 10.12 -10.19
N GLY A 12 10.97 9.92 -11.28
CA GLY A 12 10.04 10.91 -11.83
C GLY A 12 8.93 11.32 -10.87
N LEU A 13 8.46 10.39 -10.04
CA LEU A 13 7.45 10.64 -9.00
C LEU A 13 8.04 10.91 -7.61
N ASN A 14 9.38 11.01 -7.49
CA ASN A 14 10.07 11.20 -6.21
C ASN A 14 9.65 10.19 -5.14
N VAL A 15 9.41 8.93 -5.50
CA VAL A 15 8.89 7.89 -4.59
C VAL A 15 9.71 7.77 -3.33
N ALA A 16 11.04 7.66 -3.45
CA ALA A 16 11.93 7.52 -2.28
C ALA A 16 11.92 8.76 -1.39
N ARG A 17 11.82 9.96 -1.96
CA ARG A 17 11.79 11.23 -1.22
C ARG A 17 10.47 11.43 -0.46
N ASN A 18 9.36 10.98 -1.05
CA ASN A 18 8.03 11.10 -0.49
C ASN A 18 7.61 9.85 0.30
N ALA A 19 8.55 8.93 0.53
CA ALA A 19 8.32 7.73 1.34
C ALA A 19 8.09 8.09 2.80
N VAL A 20 7.13 7.40 3.40
CA VAL A 20 6.85 7.48 4.85
C VAL A 20 6.93 6.08 5.47
N PRO A 21 7.26 5.94 6.76
CA PRO A 21 7.19 4.64 7.43
C PRO A 21 5.78 4.04 7.32
N LEU A 22 5.67 2.75 7.01
CA LEU A 22 4.38 2.05 7.01
C LEU A 22 3.83 1.90 8.43
N PHE A 23 4.69 1.49 9.36
CA PHE A 23 4.32 1.24 10.75
C PHE A 23 4.94 2.28 11.68
N GLU A 24 4.30 2.47 12.83
CA GLU A 24 4.92 3.12 13.98
C GLU A 24 5.87 2.12 14.64
N THR A 25 7.16 2.45 14.68
CA THR A 25 8.21 1.58 15.22
C THR A 25 9.09 2.33 16.21
N ASP A 26 9.69 1.60 17.13
CA ASP A 26 10.81 2.09 17.94
C ASP A 26 12.15 1.99 17.17
N GLU A 27 13.25 2.32 17.86
CA GLU A 27 14.62 2.27 17.34
C GLU A 27 15.07 0.84 16.97
N ASN A 28 14.50 -0.18 17.61
CA ASN A 28 14.77 -1.58 17.37
C ASN A 28 13.87 -2.18 16.28
N ARG A 29 13.05 -1.35 15.61
CA ARG A 29 12.08 -1.75 14.59
C ARG A 29 10.92 -2.61 15.15
N ALA A 30 10.68 -2.58 16.47
CA ALA A 30 9.51 -3.19 17.04
C ALA A 30 8.28 -2.33 16.69
N VAL A 31 7.28 -2.97 16.08
CA VAL A 31 6.05 -2.30 15.63
C VAL A 31 5.12 -2.12 16.82
N SER A 32 4.65 -0.89 17.01
CA SER A 32 3.61 -0.58 18.00
C SER A 32 2.33 -1.37 17.72
N VAL A 33 1.68 -1.83 18.78
CA VAL A 33 0.40 -2.54 18.74
C VAL A 33 -0.67 -1.69 19.41
N LYS A 34 -1.86 -1.61 18.83
CA LYS A 34 -3.02 -0.97 19.45
C LYS A 34 -4.19 -1.95 19.53
N LEU A 35 -5.08 -1.73 20.49
CA LEU A 35 -6.31 -2.50 20.62
C LEU A 35 -7.43 -1.89 19.79
N ARG A 36 -8.17 -2.72 19.07
CA ARG A 36 -9.28 -2.31 18.22
C ARG A 36 -10.61 -2.87 18.70
N GLY A 37 -11.61 -1.97 18.67
CA GLY A 37 -13.00 -2.32 18.99
C GLY A 37 -13.22 -2.68 20.46
N LYS A 38 -14.47 -2.97 20.82
CA LYS A 38 -14.85 -3.34 22.21
C LYS A 38 -14.20 -4.63 22.70
N ALA A 39 -13.89 -5.55 21.79
CA ALA A 39 -13.25 -6.81 22.09
C ALA A 39 -11.72 -6.70 22.31
N GLY A 40 -11.13 -5.51 22.17
CA GLY A 40 -9.70 -5.30 22.40
C GLY A 40 -8.79 -6.12 21.48
N ILE A 41 -9.16 -6.32 20.22
CA ILE A 41 -8.37 -7.12 19.26
C ILE A 41 -7.06 -6.39 18.96
N PRO A 42 -5.88 -7.02 19.17
CA PRO A 42 -4.60 -6.40 18.90
C PRO A 42 -4.38 -6.23 17.40
N ILE A 43 -3.93 -5.05 16.97
CA ILE A 43 -3.57 -4.76 15.60
C ILE A 43 -2.28 -3.95 15.51
N LEU A 44 -1.50 -4.19 14.46
CA LEU A 44 -0.31 -3.42 14.14
C LEU A 44 -0.68 -1.94 13.92
N LYS A 45 0.12 -1.03 14.45
CA LYS A 45 -0.15 0.40 14.33
C LYS A 45 0.58 0.99 13.13
N ARG A 46 -0.18 1.62 12.23
CA ARG A 46 0.40 2.42 11.14
C ARG A 46 1.05 3.68 11.69
N SER A 47 2.03 4.21 10.96
CA SER A 47 2.63 5.49 11.32
C SER A 47 1.65 6.66 11.12
N ALA A 48 1.80 7.70 11.90
CA ALA A 48 1.04 8.94 11.71
C ALA A 48 1.36 9.60 10.35
N GLN A 49 2.59 9.43 9.87
CA GLN A 49 3.02 9.93 8.55
C GLN A 49 2.29 9.22 7.42
N MET A 50 2.04 7.91 7.52
CA MET A 50 1.24 7.19 6.52
C MET A 50 -0.20 7.72 6.50
N ASP A 51 -0.82 7.94 7.65
CA ASP A 51 -2.16 8.50 7.74
C ASP A 51 -2.24 9.91 7.14
N ALA A 52 -1.26 10.77 7.42
CA ALA A 52 -1.18 12.13 6.86
C ALA A 52 -0.99 12.10 5.34
N LEU A 53 -0.12 11.24 4.80
CA LEU A 53 0.08 11.11 3.36
C LEU A 53 -1.19 10.64 2.65
N ILE A 54 -1.90 9.66 3.21
CA ILE A 54 -3.18 9.17 2.65
C ILE A 54 -4.20 10.31 2.58
N LEU A 55 -4.36 11.08 3.64
CA LEU A 55 -5.29 12.21 3.67
C LEU A 55 -4.91 13.26 2.63
N GLN A 56 -3.64 13.67 2.58
CA GLN A 56 -3.14 14.63 1.60
C GLN A 56 -3.45 14.20 0.16
N GLN A 57 -3.20 12.94 -0.18
CA GLN A 57 -3.45 12.44 -1.54
C GLN A 57 -4.93 12.26 -1.83
N THR A 58 -5.75 11.96 -0.82
CA THR A 58 -7.20 11.87 -0.95
C THR A 58 -7.83 13.25 -1.16
N ASP A 59 -7.30 14.29 -0.53
CA ASP A 59 -7.77 15.67 -0.70
C ASP A 59 -7.57 16.16 -2.14
N GLN A 60 -6.49 15.74 -2.80
CA GLN A 60 -6.30 16.00 -4.23
C GLN A 60 -7.39 15.35 -5.10
N LEU A 61 -7.86 14.15 -4.74
CA LEU A 61 -8.99 13.52 -5.43
C LEU A 61 -10.29 14.29 -5.20
N HIS A 62 -10.53 14.75 -3.95
CA HIS A 62 -11.75 15.45 -3.60
C HIS A 62 -11.84 16.85 -4.23
N SER A 63 -10.74 17.58 -4.34
CA SER A 63 -10.73 18.89 -5.03
C SER A 63 -11.15 18.74 -6.49
N GLY A 64 -10.66 17.71 -7.19
CA GLY A 64 -11.09 17.40 -8.56
C GLY A 64 -12.60 17.09 -8.67
N PHE A 65 -13.22 16.48 -7.63
CA PHE A 65 -14.67 16.27 -7.64
C PHE A 65 -15.48 17.56 -7.46
N LEU A 66 -15.01 18.46 -6.58
CA LEU A 66 -15.69 19.73 -6.32
C LEU A 66 -15.64 20.66 -7.54
N GLU A 67 -14.52 20.64 -8.26
CA GLU A 67 -14.30 21.43 -9.49
C GLU A 67 -14.93 20.78 -10.74
N GLN A 68 -15.66 19.65 -10.59
CA GLN A 68 -16.18 18.82 -11.69
C GLN A 68 -15.08 18.35 -12.67
N ASP A 69 -13.84 18.51 -12.30
CA ASP A 69 -12.68 18.02 -13.04
C ASP A 69 -12.44 16.54 -12.69
N ASN A 70 -12.92 15.64 -13.52
CA ASN A 70 -12.69 14.20 -13.39
C ASN A 70 -11.22 13.82 -13.72
N ARG A 71 -10.28 14.64 -13.32
CA ARG A 71 -8.86 14.53 -13.64
C ARG A 71 -8.23 13.26 -13.08
N TYR A 72 -8.57 12.90 -11.84
CA TYR A 72 -7.94 11.77 -11.15
C TYR A 72 -8.74 10.48 -11.26
N ASP A 73 -8.06 9.38 -11.58
CA ASP A 73 -8.65 8.04 -11.60
C ASP A 73 -8.72 7.40 -10.21
N GLY A 74 -7.87 7.82 -9.27
CA GLY A 74 -7.77 7.29 -7.92
C GLY A 74 -6.35 7.39 -7.36
N LEU A 75 -6.01 6.53 -6.41
CA LEU A 75 -4.68 6.44 -5.83
C LEU A 75 -3.96 5.18 -6.31
N ILE A 76 -2.72 5.35 -6.77
CA ILE A 76 -1.73 4.27 -6.85
C ILE A 76 -0.93 4.28 -5.55
N TYR A 77 -0.63 3.12 -4.98
CA TYR A 77 0.14 3.02 -3.75
C TYR A 77 1.09 1.83 -3.75
N MET A 78 2.11 1.90 -2.90
CA MET A 78 3.17 0.91 -2.84
C MET A 78 3.70 0.75 -1.43
N MET A 79 3.97 -0.50 -1.05
CA MET A 79 4.78 -0.88 0.11
C MET A 79 6.15 -1.35 -0.41
N PHE A 80 7.24 -0.93 0.22
CA PHE A 80 8.59 -1.20 -0.29
C PHE A 80 9.69 -1.06 0.78
N TYR A 81 10.87 -1.58 0.46
CA TYR A 81 12.11 -1.26 1.16
C TYR A 81 12.88 -0.14 0.45
N LEU A 82 13.65 0.63 1.22
CA LEU A 82 14.68 1.53 0.68
C LEU A 82 16.05 0.89 0.90
N ARG A 83 16.69 0.41 -0.17
CA ARG A 83 18.01 -0.19 -0.13
C ARG A 83 18.98 0.64 -0.97
N GLY A 84 19.98 1.25 -0.31
CA GLY A 84 20.92 2.16 -1.00
C GLY A 84 20.21 3.32 -1.72
N GLY A 85 19.12 3.85 -1.15
CA GLY A 85 18.31 4.91 -1.75
C GLY A 85 17.38 4.45 -2.88
N LYS A 86 17.39 3.17 -3.26
CA LYS A 86 16.55 2.60 -4.31
C LYS A 86 15.27 1.99 -3.74
N VAL A 87 14.18 2.12 -4.49
CA VAL A 87 12.87 1.56 -4.16
C VAL A 87 12.82 0.10 -4.56
N VAL A 88 12.72 -0.80 -3.58
CA VAL A 88 12.56 -2.24 -3.76
C VAL A 88 11.12 -2.62 -3.41
N PRO A 89 10.23 -2.79 -4.41
CA PRO A 89 8.80 -2.96 -4.17
C PRO A 89 8.49 -4.29 -3.49
N LEU A 90 7.58 -4.24 -2.53
CA LEU A 90 7.01 -5.40 -1.85
C LEU A 90 5.57 -5.64 -2.29
N TYR A 91 4.78 -4.58 -2.40
CA TYR A 91 3.40 -4.67 -2.84
C TYR A 91 2.97 -3.41 -3.56
N ILE A 92 2.26 -3.56 -4.67
CA ILE A 92 1.70 -2.48 -5.48
C ILE A 92 0.19 -2.68 -5.50
N GLY A 93 -0.56 -1.59 -5.36
CA GLY A 93 -2.01 -1.64 -5.42
C GLY A 93 -2.62 -0.29 -5.78
N LYS A 94 -3.91 -0.30 -6.03
CA LYS A 94 -4.68 0.90 -6.35
C LYS A 94 -5.97 0.99 -5.54
N THR A 95 -6.52 2.18 -5.48
CA THR A 95 -7.93 2.38 -5.14
C THR A 95 -8.52 3.40 -6.10
N GLU A 96 -9.63 3.04 -6.74
CA GLU A 96 -10.30 3.92 -7.70
C GLU A 96 -11.02 5.06 -6.97
N SER A 97 -11.10 6.23 -7.60
CA SER A 97 -11.81 7.40 -7.09
C SER A 97 -13.32 7.17 -7.04
N LYS A 98 -13.85 6.44 -8.02
CA LYS A 98 -15.29 6.15 -8.14
C LYS A 98 -15.60 4.74 -7.64
N GLY A 99 -16.71 4.60 -6.94
CA GLY A 99 -17.25 3.29 -6.57
C GLY A 99 -18.14 2.71 -7.66
N THR A 100 -18.32 1.38 -7.65
CA THR A 100 -19.19 0.68 -8.63
C THR A 100 -20.65 1.09 -8.50
N ARG A 101 -21.11 1.47 -7.30
CA ARG A 101 -22.49 1.84 -6.99
C ARG A 101 -22.62 3.24 -6.38
N ASN A 102 -21.52 3.86 -6.01
CA ASN A 102 -21.47 5.16 -5.35
C ASN A 102 -20.58 6.12 -6.14
N PRO A 103 -20.86 7.43 -6.15
CA PRO A 103 -20.03 8.42 -6.82
C PRO A 103 -18.59 8.41 -6.28
N VAL A 104 -18.40 8.11 -4.99
CA VAL A 104 -17.05 8.02 -4.34
C VAL A 104 -16.80 6.60 -3.86
N SER A 105 -15.60 6.10 -4.07
CA SER A 105 -15.19 4.76 -3.62
C SER A 105 -15.28 4.62 -2.09
N ALA A 106 -15.79 3.50 -1.61
CA ALA A 106 -15.87 3.19 -0.18
C ALA A 106 -14.49 3.16 0.52
N ASN A 107 -13.41 2.98 -0.26
CA ASN A 107 -12.03 2.94 0.25
C ASN A 107 -11.45 4.32 0.55
N ILE A 108 -12.11 5.40 0.11
CA ILE A 108 -11.65 6.78 0.29
C ILE A 108 -12.71 7.70 0.89
N LYS A 109 -13.99 7.28 0.88
CA LYS A 109 -15.14 8.13 1.20
C LYS A 109 -15.09 8.72 2.60
N ASP A 110 -14.69 8.21 3.61
CA ASP A 110 -14.81 8.72 4.98
C ASP A 110 -13.45 8.80 5.70
N LEU A 111 -12.37 9.01 4.94
CA LEU A 111 -11.01 8.96 5.48
C LEU A 111 -10.72 10.07 6.50
N HIS A 112 -11.33 11.24 6.36
CA HIS A 112 -11.24 12.32 7.35
C HIS A 112 -11.89 11.97 8.69
N ILE A 113 -12.89 11.05 8.68
CA ILE A 113 -13.55 10.56 9.89
C ILE A 113 -12.75 9.41 10.50
N ASP A 114 -12.24 8.50 9.65
CA ASP A 114 -11.51 7.31 10.06
C ASP A 114 -10.53 6.86 8.97
N THR A 115 -9.25 7.23 9.12
CA THR A 115 -8.17 6.82 8.21
C THR A 115 -8.02 5.29 8.14
N GLY A 116 -8.51 4.58 9.15
CA GLY A 116 -8.61 3.14 9.17
C GLY A 116 -9.44 2.53 8.04
N LYS A 117 -10.22 3.33 7.31
CA LYS A 117 -11.03 2.87 6.17
C LYS A 117 -10.28 2.81 4.84
N PHE A 118 -9.07 3.34 4.75
CA PHE A 118 -8.28 3.31 3.51
C PHE A 118 -8.02 1.87 3.05
N ALA A 119 -8.36 1.58 1.78
CA ALA A 119 -8.15 0.28 1.13
C ALA A 119 -8.52 -0.90 2.05
N ARG A 120 -9.78 -0.92 2.52
CA ARG A 120 -10.30 -1.96 3.42
C ARG A 120 -10.38 -3.29 2.71
N TRP A 121 -9.67 -4.28 3.24
CA TRP A 121 -9.72 -5.67 2.82
C TRP A 121 -9.88 -6.57 4.05
N GLY A 122 -10.54 -7.70 3.88
CA GLY A 122 -10.70 -8.70 4.92
C GLY A 122 -11.43 -8.18 6.16
N ASP A 123 -10.74 -7.99 7.25
CA ASP A 123 -11.30 -7.58 8.54
C ASP A 123 -11.73 -6.10 8.63
N ASN A 124 -12.02 -5.47 7.50
CA ASN A 124 -12.46 -4.08 7.44
C ASN A 124 -11.51 -3.07 8.11
N TYR A 125 -10.23 -3.39 8.21
CA TYR A 125 -9.22 -2.49 8.71
C TYR A 125 -8.14 -2.22 7.66
N ALA A 126 -7.89 -0.96 7.45
CA ALA A 126 -7.15 -0.34 6.38
C ALA A 126 -5.86 -1.02 5.92
N TYR A 127 -5.64 -0.98 4.61
CA TYR A 127 -4.40 -1.33 3.95
C TYR A 127 -3.86 -2.69 4.39
N HIS A 128 -4.69 -3.71 4.35
CA HIS A 128 -4.29 -5.07 4.72
C HIS A 128 -3.84 -5.27 6.19
N ILE A 129 -3.81 -4.22 7.01
CA ILE A 129 -3.26 -4.27 8.37
C ILE A 129 -4.06 -5.21 9.27
N GLY A 130 -5.38 -5.27 9.13
CA GLY A 130 -6.22 -6.17 9.93
C GLY A 130 -5.86 -7.64 9.71
N ASP A 131 -5.78 -8.06 8.45
CA ASP A 131 -5.47 -9.44 8.10
C ASP A 131 -4.00 -9.79 8.38
N LEU A 132 -3.08 -8.85 8.14
CA LEU A 132 -1.67 -9.03 8.50
C LEU A 132 -1.50 -9.17 10.02
N SER A 133 -2.22 -8.35 10.79
CA SER A 133 -2.23 -8.44 12.26
C SER A 133 -2.71 -9.79 12.75
N ALA A 134 -3.71 -10.39 12.07
CA ALA A 134 -4.23 -11.70 12.42
C ALA A 134 -3.19 -12.82 12.30
N VAL A 135 -2.18 -12.65 11.45
CA VAL A 135 -1.07 -13.60 11.31
C VAL A 135 0.08 -13.27 12.27
N VAL A 136 0.39 -11.98 12.43
CA VAL A 136 1.59 -11.52 13.14
C VAL A 136 1.39 -11.49 14.66
N LEU A 137 0.18 -11.20 15.11
CA LEU A 137 -0.13 -11.04 16.54
C LEU A 137 -0.92 -12.22 17.10
N PRO A 138 -0.70 -12.61 18.36
CA PRO A 138 -1.53 -13.63 19.02
C PRO A 138 -2.95 -13.10 19.29
N GLY A 139 -3.89 -14.00 19.56
CA GLY A 139 -5.27 -13.66 19.97
C GLY A 139 -6.26 -13.51 18.82
N HIS A 140 -5.85 -13.75 17.57
CA HIS A 140 -6.75 -13.79 16.43
C HIS A 140 -7.25 -15.21 16.10
N LEU A 141 -8.42 -15.30 15.45
CA LEU A 141 -8.98 -16.58 15.02
C LEU A 141 -8.15 -17.17 13.87
N PRO A 142 -7.83 -18.48 13.88
CA PRO A 142 -7.05 -19.14 12.83
C PRO A 142 -7.63 -18.97 11.43
N VAL A 143 -8.96 -18.89 11.27
CA VAL A 143 -9.64 -18.68 9.99
C VAL A 143 -9.26 -17.34 9.31
N LYS A 144 -8.71 -16.40 10.07
CA LYS A 144 -8.22 -15.10 9.55
C LYS A 144 -6.79 -15.15 9.03
N GLN A 145 -6.07 -16.24 9.28
CA GLN A 145 -4.66 -16.42 8.90
C GLN A 145 -4.55 -17.00 7.49
N THR A 146 -4.72 -16.15 6.47
CA THR A 146 -4.64 -16.58 5.08
C THR A 146 -3.20 -16.70 4.57
N ILE A 147 -2.97 -17.57 3.58
CA ILE A 147 -1.65 -17.80 2.95
C ILE A 147 -1.03 -16.48 2.44
N LYS A 148 -1.83 -15.59 1.89
CA LYS A 148 -1.36 -14.27 1.45
C LYS A 148 -0.63 -13.53 2.56
N TYR A 149 -1.25 -13.43 3.74
CA TYR A 149 -0.68 -12.65 4.84
C TYR A 149 0.37 -13.41 5.65
N GLN A 150 0.39 -14.75 5.58
CA GLN A 150 1.51 -15.54 6.06
C GLN A 150 2.78 -15.20 5.25
N ARG A 151 2.70 -15.14 3.92
CA ARG A 151 3.83 -14.70 3.07
C ARG A 151 4.26 -13.26 3.37
N TRP A 152 3.31 -12.36 3.66
CA TRP A 152 3.66 -11.00 4.09
C TRP A 152 4.36 -10.99 5.45
N ALA A 153 3.85 -11.74 6.42
CA ALA A 153 4.46 -11.86 7.73
C ALA A 153 5.89 -12.42 7.62
N GLU A 154 6.08 -13.49 6.84
CA GLU A 154 7.40 -14.06 6.57
C GLU A 154 8.36 -13.06 5.91
N ALA A 155 7.90 -12.27 4.95
CA ALA A 155 8.74 -11.28 4.28
C ALA A 155 9.14 -10.13 5.22
N LEU A 156 8.22 -9.65 6.07
CA LEU A 156 8.38 -8.41 6.80
C LEU A 156 8.93 -8.58 8.23
N PHE A 157 8.55 -9.66 8.94
CA PHE A 157 8.82 -9.80 10.38
C PHE A 157 9.89 -10.86 10.68
N ALA A 158 10.66 -10.61 11.71
CA ALA A 158 11.71 -11.54 12.16
C ALA A 158 11.11 -12.84 12.72
N SER A 159 9.98 -12.74 13.41
CA SER A 159 9.20 -13.89 13.93
C SER A 159 7.72 -13.55 13.99
N TYR A 160 6.88 -14.57 13.88
CA TYR A 160 5.42 -14.48 14.06
C TYR A 160 4.83 -15.88 14.38
N PRO A 161 3.69 -15.98 15.11
CA PRO A 161 3.02 -14.88 15.82
C PRO A 161 3.83 -14.47 17.07
N THR A 162 3.78 -13.17 17.39
CA THR A 162 4.47 -12.63 18.57
C THR A 162 3.75 -11.39 19.12
N ALA A 163 3.83 -11.16 20.44
CA ALA A 163 3.30 -9.95 21.04
C ALA A 163 4.17 -8.71 20.78
N THR A 164 5.44 -8.92 20.40
CA THR A 164 6.42 -7.85 20.11
C THR A 164 6.94 -8.05 18.68
N PRO A 165 6.18 -7.66 17.65
CA PRO A 165 6.55 -7.86 16.26
C PRO A 165 7.69 -6.93 15.85
N VAL A 166 8.81 -7.51 15.39
CA VAL A 166 10.00 -6.78 14.95
C VAL A 166 10.15 -6.93 13.43
N LEU A 167 10.31 -5.80 12.72
CA LEU A 167 10.56 -5.81 11.28
C LEU A 167 11.99 -6.27 10.97
N LYS A 168 12.16 -7.05 9.92
CA LYS A 168 13.48 -7.43 9.37
C LYS A 168 14.25 -6.21 8.88
N GLU A 169 13.53 -5.30 8.18
CA GLU A 169 14.04 -4.03 7.65
C GLU A 169 12.93 -2.96 7.80
N PRO A 170 13.28 -1.67 7.81
CA PRO A 170 12.27 -0.60 7.74
C PRO A 170 11.41 -0.73 6.49
N VAL A 171 10.09 -0.70 6.69
CA VAL A 171 9.11 -0.80 5.60
C VAL A 171 8.49 0.55 5.37
N TYR A 172 8.47 0.97 4.11
CA TYR A 172 7.95 2.27 3.70
C TYR A 172 6.66 2.14 2.91
N PHE A 173 5.90 3.21 2.93
CA PHE A 173 4.69 3.38 2.16
C PHE A 173 4.78 4.65 1.31
N TRP A 174 4.19 4.61 0.14
CA TRP A 174 3.97 5.74 -0.73
C TRP A 174 2.63 5.59 -1.43
N CYS A 175 1.92 6.70 -1.62
CA CYS A 175 0.75 6.77 -2.48
C CYS A 175 0.71 8.09 -3.23
N HIS A 176 -0.02 8.10 -4.36
CA HIS A 176 -0.10 9.23 -5.26
C HIS A 176 -1.46 9.30 -5.94
N ALA A 177 -2.07 10.48 -5.96
CA ALA A 177 -3.28 10.75 -6.71
C ALA A 177 -2.95 10.71 -8.21
N TRP A 178 -3.49 9.71 -8.92
CA TRP A 178 -3.11 9.46 -10.31
C TRP A 178 -3.96 10.26 -11.28
N ASP A 179 -3.33 11.25 -11.91
CA ASP A 179 -3.91 12.00 -13.02
C ASP A 179 -3.94 11.13 -14.29
N LYS A 180 -5.14 10.93 -14.86
CA LYS A 180 -5.34 10.08 -16.04
C LYS A 180 -4.63 10.57 -17.31
N SER A 181 -4.14 11.82 -17.33
CA SER A 181 -3.33 12.38 -18.44
C SER A 181 -1.84 12.09 -18.30
N THR A 182 -1.40 11.56 -17.14
CA THR A 182 0.01 11.31 -16.85
C THR A 182 0.52 10.08 -17.60
N THR A 183 1.71 10.20 -18.19
CA THR A 183 2.44 9.08 -18.78
C THR A 183 2.85 8.09 -17.70
N GLY A 184 2.50 6.80 -17.88
CA GLY A 184 2.81 5.74 -16.93
C GLY A 184 4.25 5.25 -16.98
N ILE A 185 4.51 4.11 -16.29
CA ILE A 185 5.85 3.50 -16.18
C ILE A 185 6.45 3.09 -17.54
N TRP A 186 5.62 2.88 -18.55
CA TRP A 186 6.04 2.55 -19.90
C TRP A 186 5.61 3.67 -20.85
N ALA A 187 6.53 4.59 -21.13
CA ALA A 187 6.25 5.83 -21.85
C ALA A 187 5.62 5.64 -23.25
N GLN A 188 5.89 4.50 -23.90
CA GLN A 188 5.32 4.19 -25.23
C GLN A 188 3.78 4.07 -25.22
N PHE A 189 3.18 3.79 -24.05
CA PHE A 189 1.71 3.79 -23.92
C PHE A 189 1.12 5.20 -23.74
N GLY A 190 1.93 6.23 -23.57
CA GLY A 190 1.46 7.60 -23.31
C GLY A 190 0.69 7.73 -22.00
N ALA A 191 -0.39 8.51 -22.05
CA ALA A 191 -1.29 8.69 -20.90
C ALA A 191 -1.89 7.35 -20.46
N THR A 192 -1.72 7.01 -19.19
CA THR A 192 -2.01 5.67 -18.69
C THR A 192 -3.05 5.71 -17.58
N ARG A 193 -4.17 5.00 -17.78
CA ARG A 193 -5.24 4.88 -16.78
C ARG A 193 -4.78 4.03 -15.58
N LEU A 194 -5.29 4.34 -14.39
CA LEU A 194 -4.84 3.78 -13.12
C LEU A 194 -4.79 2.24 -13.08
N THR A 195 -5.82 1.57 -13.56
CA THR A 195 -5.85 0.09 -13.56
C THR A 195 -4.76 -0.49 -14.45
N PHE A 196 -4.54 0.09 -15.63
CA PHE A 196 -3.49 -0.34 -16.53
C PHE A 196 -2.10 -0.04 -15.97
N LEU A 197 -1.93 1.13 -15.33
CA LEU A 197 -0.70 1.48 -14.63
C LEU A 197 -0.33 0.45 -13.57
N GLU A 198 -1.28 0.06 -12.71
CA GLU A 198 -1.05 -0.96 -11.67
C GLU A 198 -0.51 -2.26 -12.27
N TYR A 199 -1.14 -2.78 -13.34
CA TYR A 199 -0.68 -4.00 -14.01
C TYR A 199 0.70 -3.84 -14.63
N LEU A 200 0.98 -2.72 -15.29
CA LEU A 200 2.31 -2.44 -15.87
C LEU A 200 3.38 -2.37 -14.77
N MET A 201 3.10 -1.69 -13.66
CA MET A 201 4.01 -1.59 -12.53
C MET A 201 4.30 -2.96 -11.93
N ILE A 202 3.28 -3.79 -11.70
CA ILE A 202 3.44 -5.15 -11.18
C ILE A 202 4.25 -6.01 -12.17
N GLY A 203 3.94 -5.94 -13.46
CA GLY A 203 4.65 -6.67 -14.52
C GLY A 203 6.15 -6.31 -14.57
N VAL A 204 6.48 -5.01 -14.59
CA VAL A 204 7.87 -4.51 -14.58
C VAL A 204 8.58 -4.88 -13.29
N ALA A 205 7.93 -4.65 -12.13
CA ALA A 205 8.51 -4.95 -10.82
C ALA A 205 8.78 -6.45 -10.65
N SER A 206 7.84 -7.32 -11.03
CA SER A 206 8.01 -8.77 -10.88
C SER A 206 9.16 -9.34 -11.73
N ALA A 207 9.51 -8.69 -12.84
CA ALA A 207 10.65 -9.06 -13.66
C ALA A 207 12.01 -8.73 -13.02
N ALA A 208 12.05 -7.73 -12.13
CA ALA A 208 13.28 -7.23 -11.51
C ALA A 208 13.41 -7.64 -10.02
N PHE A 209 12.30 -7.81 -9.31
CA PHE A 209 12.29 -7.99 -7.85
C PHE A 209 11.56 -9.29 -7.45
N PRO A 210 12.28 -10.36 -7.08
CA PRO A 210 11.68 -11.62 -6.65
C PRO A 210 10.90 -11.50 -5.33
N CYS A 211 11.16 -10.47 -4.51
CA CYS A 211 10.49 -10.22 -3.24
C CYS A 211 9.08 -9.63 -3.37
N LEU A 212 8.61 -9.32 -4.58
CA LEU A 212 7.27 -8.77 -4.80
C LEU A 212 6.19 -9.75 -4.33
N LEU A 213 5.28 -9.27 -3.48
CA LEU A 213 4.23 -10.05 -2.81
C LEU A 213 2.89 -10.06 -3.55
N ASN A 214 2.76 -9.33 -4.66
CA ASN A 214 1.58 -9.42 -5.52
C ASN A 214 1.42 -10.84 -6.05
N PHE A 215 0.19 -11.36 -6.05
CA PHE A 215 -0.13 -12.66 -6.68
C PHE A 215 -0.45 -12.49 -8.16
N GLU A 216 -1.32 -11.52 -8.47
CA GLU A 216 -1.78 -11.24 -9.81
C GLU A 216 -0.88 -10.23 -10.54
N GLY A 217 -0.93 -10.22 -11.87
CA GLY A 217 -0.20 -9.29 -12.72
C GLY A 217 1.31 -9.53 -12.83
N ARG A 218 1.84 -10.62 -12.26
CA ARG A 218 3.27 -10.95 -12.30
C ARG A 218 3.69 -11.50 -13.66
N ASN A 219 4.87 -11.09 -14.12
CA ASN A 219 5.50 -11.62 -15.34
C ASN A 219 6.45 -12.81 -15.03
N ARG A 220 6.05 -13.69 -14.09
CA ARG A 220 6.78 -14.91 -13.74
C ARG A 220 5.79 -16.01 -13.34
N ALA A 221 6.11 -17.25 -13.64
CA ALA A 221 5.43 -18.39 -13.03
C ALA A 221 5.60 -18.35 -11.50
N GLN A 222 4.55 -18.74 -10.80
CA GLN A 222 4.56 -18.84 -9.33
C GLN A 222 5.34 -20.07 -8.87
#